data_f889f6d06796243347eca4a35f6e7ae1
#
_entry.id   f889f6d06796243347eca4a35f6e7ae1
#
_cell.length_a   1.000
_cell.length_b   1.000
_cell.length_c   1.000
_cell.angle_alpha   90.00
_cell.angle_beta   90.00
_cell.angle_gamma   90.00
#
_symmetry.space_group_name_H-M   'P 1'
#
loop_
_entity.id
_entity.type
_entity.pdbx_description
1 polymer ?
#
loop_
_entity_poly.entity_id
_entity_poly.type
_entity_poly.pdbx_seq_one_letter_code
_entity_poly.pdbx_strand_id
1 'polypeptide(L)'
;MKRLTITLFILATLLLNMLPACDGLDDHYSTNPTYRLSFSTDTLAFDTIFSTIGSTTRQFMIYNKNSEPLSIESIMLASGEATGFRMNVDGRKGSSFNNVGILANDSMYVFVEVTVDPNGGNQPLLIQDSVLFTVNGIRQSVLLEAYGQDVNLYKGGVTITKDSILTANRPYLIYDSLVIAKGVSLNIEKGAT
;
A
#
# COMPACT_ATOMS: atom_id res chain seq x y z
N MET A 1 62.56 24.16 -7.14
CA MET A 1 61.13 24.47 -6.84
C MET A 1 60.24 24.38 -8.08
N LYS A 2 60.45 25.07 -9.18
CA LYS A 2 59.60 25.05 -10.39
C LYS A 2 59.36 23.65 -10.97
N ARG A 3 60.36 22.76 -10.97
CA ARG A 3 60.20 21.38 -11.52
C ARG A 3 59.29 20.52 -10.61
N LEU A 4 59.35 20.67 -9.30
CA LEU A 4 58.51 19.92 -8.35
C LEU A 4 57.05 20.34 -8.44
N THR A 5 56.79 21.64 -8.64
CA THR A 5 55.41 22.14 -8.80
C THR A 5 54.78 21.69 -10.11
N ILE A 6 55.56 21.59 -11.21
CA ILE A 6 55.08 21.08 -12.49
C ILE A 6 54.77 19.60 -12.38
N THR A 7 55.60 18.81 -11.72
CA THR A 7 55.35 17.36 -11.53
C THR A 7 54.14 17.12 -10.68
N LEU A 8 53.93 17.91 -9.62
CA LEU A 8 52.75 17.82 -8.75
C LEU A 8 51.45 18.19 -9.50
N PHE A 9 51.53 19.19 -10.40
CA PHE A 9 50.39 19.60 -11.21
C PHE A 9 49.99 18.51 -12.26
N ILE A 10 50.98 17.89 -12.90
CA ILE A 10 50.74 16.78 -13.84
C ILE A 10 50.17 15.57 -13.12
N LEU A 11 50.64 15.25 -11.91
CA LEU A 11 50.13 14.14 -11.14
C LEU A 11 48.66 14.39 -10.66
N ALA A 12 48.34 15.63 -10.25
CA ALA A 12 47.00 16.02 -9.88
C ALA A 12 46.00 15.97 -11.06
N THR A 13 46.44 16.42 -12.26
CA THR A 13 45.61 16.32 -13.46
C THR A 13 45.41 14.89 -13.94
N LEU A 14 46.40 14.01 -13.73
CA LEU A 14 46.30 12.59 -14.04
C LEU A 14 45.34 11.87 -13.08
N LEU A 15 45.37 12.21 -11.79
CA LEU A 15 44.42 11.68 -10.80
C LEU A 15 42.99 12.13 -11.06
N LEU A 16 42.79 13.35 -11.57
CA LEU A 16 41.45 13.89 -11.86
C LEU A 16 40.74 13.15 -13.00
N ASN A 17 41.51 12.55 -13.93
CA ASN A 17 40.97 11.75 -15.05
C ASN A 17 40.68 10.29 -14.65
N MET A 18 41.01 9.86 -13.43
CA MET A 18 40.70 8.51 -12.94
C MET A 18 39.40 8.43 -12.14
N LEU A 19 38.68 9.54 -12.03
CA LEU A 19 37.30 9.44 -11.50
C LEU A 19 36.44 8.78 -12.57
N PRO A 20 36.01 7.52 -12.40
CA PRO A 20 35.02 6.96 -13.32
C PRO A 20 33.81 7.87 -13.22
N ALA A 21 33.50 8.56 -14.32
CA ALA A 21 32.17 9.10 -14.48
C ALA A 21 31.24 7.91 -14.30
N CYS A 22 30.34 7.98 -13.33
CA CYS A 22 29.22 7.08 -13.26
C CYS A 22 28.43 7.38 -14.54
N ASP A 23 28.71 6.65 -15.61
CA ASP A 23 27.82 6.63 -16.77
C ASP A 23 26.47 6.22 -16.19
N GLY A 24 25.47 7.13 -16.34
CA GLY A 24 24.12 6.80 -16.01
C GLY A 24 23.83 5.43 -16.62
N LEU A 25 23.37 4.48 -15.82
CA LEU A 25 22.92 3.20 -16.31
C LEU A 25 21.97 3.51 -17.47
N ASP A 26 22.40 3.27 -18.69
CA ASP A 26 21.51 3.18 -19.84
C ASP A 26 20.58 2.01 -19.52
N ASP A 27 19.44 2.33 -18.92
CA ASP A 27 18.42 1.34 -18.57
C ASP A 27 17.80 0.83 -19.87
N HIS A 28 18.53 -0.03 -20.57
CA HIS A 28 17.98 -0.81 -21.67
C HIS A 28 17.02 -1.84 -21.10
N TYR A 29 15.78 -1.41 -20.94
CA TYR A 29 14.69 -2.31 -20.52
C TYR A 29 14.41 -3.32 -21.64
N SER A 30 14.24 -4.56 -21.25
CA SER A 30 13.92 -5.64 -22.17
C SER A 30 12.52 -5.48 -22.74
N THR A 31 12.41 -5.66 -24.05
CA THR A 31 11.14 -5.73 -24.79
C THR A 31 10.71 -7.18 -25.09
N ASN A 32 11.34 -8.16 -24.43
CA ASN A 32 11.02 -9.58 -24.63
C ASN A 32 9.58 -9.87 -24.22
N PRO A 33 8.70 -10.27 -25.16
CA PRO A 33 7.27 -10.49 -24.87
C PRO A 33 6.99 -11.74 -24.02
N THR A 34 8.02 -12.55 -23.72
CA THR A 34 7.87 -13.72 -22.83
C THR A 34 8.13 -13.39 -21.36
N TYR A 35 8.79 -12.28 -21.07
CA TYR A 35 9.14 -11.90 -19.71
C TYR A 35 7.90 -11.48 -18.93
N ARG A 36 7.87 -11.89 -17.67
CA ARG A 36 6.76 -11.69 -16.75
C ARG A 36 7.28 -11.24 -15.39
N LEU A 37 6.44 -10.51 -14.68
CA LEU A 37 6.63 -10.31 -13.25
C LEU A 37 6.18 -11.58 -12.49
N SER A 38 6.74 -11.74 -11.30
CA SER A 38 6.24 -12.68 -10.30
C SER A 38 5.81 -11.88 -9.06
N PHE A 39 4.85 -12.41 -8.31
CA PHE A 39 4.33 -11.74 -7.12
C PHE A 39 4.48 -12.65 -5.90
N SER A 40 4.62 -12.05 -4.71
CA SER A 40 4.67 -12.82 -3.45
C SER A 40 3.33 -13.44 -3.09
N THR A 41 2.24 -12.91 -3.64
CA THR A 41 0.87 -13.43 -3.50
C THR A 41 0.06 -13.06 -4.75
N ASP A 42 -0.97 -13.83 -5.05
CA ASP A 42 -1.98 -13.52 -6.06
C ASP A 42 -3.16 -12.72 -5.50
N THR A 43 -3.35 -12.80 -4.17
CA THR A 43 -4.41 -12.10 -3.45
C THR A 43 -3.86 -11.47 -2.18
N LEU A 44 -4.08 -10.18 -2.00
CA LEU A 44 -3.79 -9.45 -0.77
C LEU A 44 -5.11 -9.26 -0.01
N ALA A 45 -5.34 -10.12 0.97
CA ALA A 45 -6.53 -10.07 1.79
C ALA A 45 -6.31 -9.21 3.04
N PHE A 46 -7.26 -8.32 3.31
CA PHE A 46 -7.39 -7.60 4.56
C PHE A 46 -8.41 -8.31 5.44
N ASP A 47 -8.20 -8.25 6.76
CA ASP A 47 -9.21 -8.69 7.71
C ASP A 47 -10.42 -7.75 7.68
N THR A 48 -11.36 -7.92 8.60
CA THR A 48 -12.49 -7.00 8.75
C THR A 48 -12.01 -5.60 9.08
N ILE A 49 -12.41 -4.65 8.24
CA ILE A 49 -12.10 -3.22 8.38
C ILE A 49 -13.36 -2.50 8.86
N PHE A 50 -13.27 -1.87 9.99
CA PHE A 50 -14.38 -1.05 10.49
C PHE A 50 -14.53 0.22 9.65
N SER A 51 -15.75 0.52 9.24
CA SER A 51 -16.06 1.71 8.45
C SER A 51 -15.58 2.99 9.15
N THR A 52 -15.11 3.97 8.37
CA THR A 52 -14.48 5.23 8.81
C THR A 52 -13.11 5.09 9.49
N ILE A 53 -12.64 3.87 9.72
CA ILE A 53 -11.33 3.59 10.30
C ILE A 53 -10.49 2.92 9.21
N GLY A 54 -9.36 3.54 8.86
CA GLY A 54 -8.45 2.95 7.87
C GLY A 54 -7.87 1.62 8.35
N SER A 55 -7.52 0.76 7.41
CA SER A 55 -6.82 -0.48 7.69
C SER A 55 -5.38 -0.22 8.16
N THR A 56 -4.76 -1.23 8.73
CA THR A 56 -3.31 -1.31 8.75
C THR A 56 -2.78 -1.45 7.31
N THR A 57 -1.60 -0.90 7.05
CA THR A 57 -0.94 -1.08 5.76
C THR A 57 -0.52 -2.54 5.60
N ARG A 58 -0.89 -3.16 4.49
CA ARG A 58 -0.40 -4.46 4.05
C ARG A 58 0.50 -4.29 2.84
N GLN A 59 1.29 -5.31 2.52
CA GLN A 59 2.24 -5.25 1.42
C GLN A 59 2.34 -6.58 0.68
N PHE A 60 2.72 -6.48 -0.57
CA PHE A 60 3.22 -7.60 -1.36
C PHE A 60 4.46 -7.17 -2.15
N MET A 61 5.18 -8.14 -2.68
CA MET A 61 6.38 -7.88 -3.48
C MET A 61 6.14 -8.23 -4.94
N ILE A 62 6.72 -7.40 -5.80
CA ILE A 62 6.89 -7.65 -7.24
C ILE A 62 8.33 -8.12 -7.42
N TYR A 63 8.53 -9.18 -8.21
CA TYR A 63 9.84 -9.70 -8.56
C TYR A 63 10.03 -9.67 -10.07
N ASN A 64 11.16 -9.15 -10.50
CA ASN A 64 11.69 -9.42 -11.83
C ASN A 64 12.69 -10.58 -11.73
N LYS A 65 12.24 -11.80 -12.01
CA LYS A 65 13.10 -13.00 -12.03
C LYS A 65 13.79 -13.23 -13.37
N ASN A 66 13.65 -12.27 -14.30
CA ASN A 66 14.26 -12.35 -15.62
C ASN A 66 15.72 -11.84 -15.56
N SER A 67 16.51 -12.22 -16.55
CA SER A 67 17.93 -11.85 -16.64
C SER A 67 18.20 -10.42 -17.10
N GLU A 68 17.15 -9.66 -17.45
CA GLU A 68 17.26 -8.28 -17.96
C GLU A 68 16.31 -7.36 -17.18
N PRO A 69 16.62 -6.06 -17.07
CA PRO A 69 15.75 -5.07 -16.49
C PRO A 69 14.41 -4.98 -17.24
N LEU A 70 13.32 -4.68 -16.53
CA LEU A 70 12.00 -4.47 -17.09
C LEU A 70 11.50 -3.07 -16.76
N SER A 71 10.81 -2.45 -17.72
CA SER A 71 9.95 -1.30 -17.47
C SER A 71 8.51 -1.78 -17.28
N ILE A 72 7.95 -1.55 -16.12
CA ILE A 72 6.52 -1.77 -15.89
C ILE A 72 5.78 -0.56 -16.48
N GLU A 73 5.16 -0.76 -17.64
CA GLU A 73 4.49 0.30 -18.40
C GLU A 73 3.42 1.00 -17.59
N SER A 74 2.65 0.21 -16.81
CA SER A 74 1.66 0.74 -15.89
C SER A 74 1.47 -0.14 -14.66
N ILE A 75 1.27 0.48 -13.50
CA ILE A 75 0.80 -0.12 -12.25
C ILE A 75 -0.41 0.72 -11.83
N MET A 76 -1.59 0.12 -11.70
CA MET A 76 -2.79 0.90 -11.39
C MET A 76 -3.83 0.08 -10.60
N LEU A 77 -4.61 0.77 -9.77
CA LEU A 77 -5.84 0.21 -9.21
C LEU A 77 -6.89 0.12 -10.32
N ALA A 78 -7.55 -1.02 -10.46
CA ALA A 78 -8.53 -1.25 -11.53
C ALA A 78 -9.73 -0.30 -11.42
N SER A 79 -10.17 0.00 -10.21
CA SER A 79 -11.27 0.92 -9.91
C SER A 79 -10.80 2.34 -9.56
N GLY A 80 -9.50 2.65 -9.71
CA GLY A 80 -8.92 3.90 -9.22
C GLY A 80 -9.06 4.00 -7.70
N GLU A 81 -9.68 5.05 -7.20
CA GLU A 81 -9.90 5.24 -5.75
C GLU A 81 -11.34 4.93 -5.30
N ALA A 82 -12.19 4.43 -6.21
CA ALA A 82 -13.63 4.25 -5.95
C ALA A 82 -13.95 3.22 -4.87
N THR A 83 -13.07 2.23 -4.67
CA THR A 83 -13.23 1.16 -3.68
C THR A 83 -12.58 1.45 -2.33
N GLY A 84 -11.97 2.65 -2.18
CA GLY A 84 -11.27 3.06 -0.98
C GLY A 84 -9.88 2.47 -0.78
N PHE A 85 -9.40 1.61 -1.71
CA PHE A 85 -8.01 1.15 -1.71
C PHE A 85 -7.08 2.27 -2.15
N ARG A 86 -5.91 2.32 -1.55
CA ARG A 86 -4.81 3.23 -1.86
C ARG A 86 -3.51 2.46 -1.86
N MET A 87 -2.59 2.81 -2.74
CA MET A 87 -1.30 2.13 -2.82
C MET A 87 -0.12 3.09 -2.78
N ASN A 88 1.02 2.54 -2.40
CA ASN A 88 2.32 3.18 -2.47
C ASN A 88 3.28 2.21 -3.17
N VAL A 89 3.86 2.65 -4.26
CA VAL A 89 4.81 1.89 -5.06
C VAL A 89 6.15 2.61 -5.02
N ASP A 90 7.17 1.93 -4.56
CA ASP A 90 8.53 2.49 -4.48
C ASP A 90 8.57 3.85 -3.77
N GLY A 91 7.91 3.95 -2.62
CA GLY A 91 7.84 5.17 -1.80
C GLY A 91 6.89 6.25 -2.33
N ARG A 92 6.28 6.09 -3.50
CA ARG A 92 5.36 7.05 -4.11
C ARG A 92 3.91 6.64 -3.87
N LYS A 93 3.09 7.54 -3.35
CA LYS A 93 1.65 7.32 -3.16
C LYS A 93 0.88 7.69 -4.43
N GLY A 94 -0.14 6.89 -4.78
CA GLY A 94 -1.01 7.15 -5.92
C GLY A 94 -1.87 5.95 -6.28
N SER A 95 -2.80 6.14 -7.21
CA SER A 95 -3.64 5.07 -7.77
C SER A 95 -3.16 4.59 -9.14
N SER A 96 -2.15 5.27 -9.72
CA SER A 96 -1.56 4.89 -11.01
C SER A 96 -0.10 5.38 -11.11
N PHE A 97 0.75 4.55 -11.69
CA PHE A 97 2.17 4.82 -11.95
C PHE A 97 2.52 4.30 -13.33
N ASN A 98 3.40 5.02 -14.03
CA ASN A 98 3.85 4.64 -15.36
C ASN A 98 5.39 4.54 -15.40
N ASN A 99 5.91 3.68 -16.26
CA ASN A 99 7.32 3.50 -16.54
C ASN A 99 8.16 3.26 -15.27
N VAL A 100 7.73 2.31 -14.46
CA VAL A 100 8.41 1.93 -13.21
C VAL A 100 9.45 0.87 -13.55
N GLY A 101 10.75 1.22 -13.44
CA GLY A 101 11.86 0.30 -13.68
C GLY A 101 12.03 -0.72 -12.56
N ILE A 102 12.38 -1.95 -12.90
CA ILE A 102 12.82 -2.99 -11.97
C ILE A 102 14.01 -3.73 -12.58
N LEU A 103 15.14 -3.75 -11.87
CA LEU A 103 16.37 -4.36 -12.36
C LEU A 103 16.24 -5.88 -12.51
N ALA A 104 17.18 -6.49 -13.25
CA ALA A 104 17.26 -7.94 -13.39
C ALA A 104 17.47 -8.61 -12.03
N ASN A 105 16.70 -9.65 -11.73
CA ASN A 105 16.76 -10.40 -10.47
C ASN A 105 16.49 -9.54 -9.21
N ASP A 106 15.75 -8.46 -9.36
CA ASP A 106 15.41 -7.51 -8.29
C ASP A 106 13.93 -7.59 -7.90
N SER A 107 13.58 -6.88 -6.82
CA SER A 107 12.23 -6.85 -6.29
C SER A 107 11.85 -5.48 -5.73
N MET A 108 10.56 -5.22 -5.67
CA MET A 108 9.98 -3.96 -5.21
C MET A 108 8.76 -4.22 -4.34
N TYR A 109 8.57 -3.40 -3.31
CA TYR A 109 7.38 -3.44 -2.46
C TYR A 109 6.24 -2.62 -3.03
N VAL A 110 5.04 -3.18 -2.94
CA VAL A 110 3.79 -2.45 -3.06
C VAL A 110 3.08 -2.49 -1.72
N PHE A 111 2.87 -1.32 -1.13
CA PHE A 111 2.11 -1.15 0.10
C PHE A 111 0.67 -0.76 -0.27
N VAL A 112 -0.28 -1.37 0.41
CA VAL A 112 -1.71 -1.12 0.19
C VAL A 112 -2.39 -0.86 1.51
N GLU A 113 -3.29 0.10 1.53
CA GLU A 113 -4.21 0.38 2.64
C GLU A 113 -5.63 0.54 2.08
N VAL A 114 -6.63 0.35 2.91
CA VAL A 114 -8.03 0.54 2.52
C VAL A 114 -8.78 1.31 3.60
N THR A 115 -9.68 2.19 3.17
CA THR A 115 -10.65 2.85 4.02
C THR A 115 -12.03 2.52 3.48
N VAL A 116 -12.92 2.07 4.34
CA VAL A 116 -14.27 1.66 3.97
C VAL A 116 -15.26 2.70 4.45
N ASP A 117 -16.09 3.18 3.53
CA ASP A 117 -17.22 4.05 3.87
C ASP A 117 -18.37 3.25 4.47
N PRO A 118 -19.16 3.84 5.41
CA PRO A 118 -20.35 3.20 5.93
C PRO A 118 -21.35 2.84 4.83
N ASN A 119 -21.81 1.59 4.82
CA ASN A 119 -22.81 1.13 3.86
C ASN A 119 -24.24 1.12 4.41
N GLY A 120 -24.41 1.45 5.70
CA GLY A 120 -25.69 1.40 6.41
C GLY A 120 -26.14 -0.01 6.79
N GLY A 121 -25.40 -1.04 6.38
CA GLY A 121 -25.72 -2.45 6.65
C GLY A 121 -25.28 -2.91 8.05
N ASN A 122 -25.81 -4.05 8.48
CA ASN A 122 -25.44 -4.68 9.75
C ASN A 122 -24.49 -5.88 9.56
N GLN A 123 -24.29 -6.31 8.32
CA GLN A 123 -23.40 -7.42 7.97
C GLN A 123 -22.16 -6.91 7.25
N PRO A 124 -21.03 -7.60 7.39
CA PRO A 124 -19.83 -7.28 6.62
C PRO A 124 -20.10 -7.32 5.11
N LEU A 125 -19.53 -6.36 4.39
CA LEU A 125 -19.58 -6.28 2.93
C LEU A 125 -18.20 -6.57 2.34
N LEU A 126 -18.12 -7.53 1.43
CA LEU A 126 -16.89 -7.81 0.68
C LEU A 126 -16.63 -6.67 -0.31
N ILE A 127 -15.44 -6.11 -0.24
CA ILE A 127 -14.92 -5.07 -1.12
C ILE A 127 -13.73 -5.66 -1.86
N GLN A 128 -13.76 -5.59 -3.18
CA GLN A 128 -12.71 -6.12 -4.04
C GLN A 128 -12.22 -5.07 -5.02
N ASP A 129 -10.94 -5.13 -5.32
CA ASP A 129 -10.27 -4.40 -6.39
C ASP A 129 -9.07 -5.21 -6.89
N SER A 130 -8.32 -4.69 -7.83
CA SER A 130 -7.09 -5.34 -8.29
C SER A 130 -6.01 -4.31 -8.56
N VAL A 131 -4.77 -4.64 -8.25
CA VAL A 131 -3.62 -3.93 -8.80
C VAL A 131 -3.28 -4.57 -10.14
N LEU A 132 -3.37 -3.78 -11.20
CA LEU A 132 -3.07 -4.19 -12.57
C LEU A 132 -1.66 -3.77 -12.93
N PHE A 133 -0.91 -4.67 -13.58
CA PHE A 133 0.44 -4.46 -14.05
C PHE A 133 0.49 -4.72 -15.55
N THR A 134 1.14 -3.85 -16.31
CA THR A 134 1.40 -4.06 -17.73
C THR A 134 2.91 -4.06 -17.97
N VAL A 135 3.45 -5.13 -18.55
CA VAL A 135 4.86 -5.26 -18.93
C VAL A 135 4.92 -5.89 -20.31
N ASN A 136 5.63 -5.25 -21.25
CA ASN A 136 5.77 -5.69 -22.64
C ASN A 136 4.41 -6.05 -23.28
N GLY A 137 3.38 -5.22 -23.01
CA GLY A 137 2.00 -5.40 -23.49
C GLY A 137 1.22 -6.50 -22.76
N ILE A 138 1.81 -7.22 -21.80
CA ILE A 138 1.15 -8.28 -21.04
C ILE A 138 0.61 -7.74 -19.73
N ARG A 139 -0.66 -8.02 -19.49
CA ARG A 139 -1.34 -7.64 -18.25
C ARG A 139 -1.32 -8.79 -17.24
N GLN A 140 -0.97 -8.45 -16.01
CA GLN A 140 -1.02 -9.31 -14.82
C GLN A 140 -1.74 -8.57 -13.71
N SER A 141 -2.21 -9.27 -12.67
CA SER A 141 -2.92 -8.62 -11.56
C SER A 141 -2.65 -9.31 -10.22
N VAL A 142 -2.82 -8.54 -9.14
CA VAL A 142 -2.94 -9.02 -7.77
C VAL A 142 -4.30 -8.57 -7.27
N LEU A 143 -5.13 -9.52 -6.79
CA LEU A 143 -6.44 -9.24 -6.24
C LEU A 143 -6.31 -8.60 -4.86
N LEU A 144 -7.15 -7.60 -4.57
CA LEU A 144 -7.29 -6.97 -3.26
C LEU A 144 -8.66 -7.31 -2.69
N GLU A 145 -8.71 -7.78 -1.46
CA GLU A 145 -9.96 -8.13 -0.77
C GLU A 145 -9.99 -7.56 0.64
N ALA A 146 -11.12 -6.96 1.02
CA ALA A 146 -11.39 -6.49 2.36
C ALA A 146 -12.86 -6.73 2.73
N TYR A 147 -13.14 -6.95 4.01
CA TYR A 147 -14.50 -7.01 4.53
C TYR A 147 -14.78 -5.73 5.31
N GLY A 148 -15.62 -4.85 4.76
CA GLY A 148 -16.08 -3.63 5.43
C GLY A 148 -17.20 -3.94 6.42
N GLN A 149 -17.05 -3.49 7.66
CA GLN A 149 -18.06 -3.68 8.71
C GLN A 149 -18.44 -2.35 9.35
N ASP A 150 -19.71 -2.00 9.29
CA ASP A 150 -20.22 -0.86 10.03
C ASP A 150 -20.22 -1.12 11.54
N VAL A 151 -19.90 -0.11 12.32
CA VAL A 151 -19.82 -0.16 13.77
C VAL A 151 -20.59 1.00 14.41
N ASN A 152 -21.02 0.79 15.65
CA ASN A 152 -21.44 1.86 16.54
C ASN A 152 -20.21 2.44 17.22
N LEU A 153 -19.77 3.62 16.76
CA LEU A 153 -18.50 4.22 17.21
C LEU A 153 -18.76 5.15 18.41
N TYR A 154 -18.12 4.86 19.55
CA TYR A 154 -18.00 5.74 20.71
C TYR A 154 -16.55 6.23 20.82
N LYS A 155 -16.34 7.54 20.64
CA LYS A 155 -14.99 8.12 20.63
C LYS A 155 -14.92 9.36 21.51
N GLY A 156 -13.81 9.50 22.26
CA GLY A 156 -13.52 10.70 23.04
C GLY A 156 -14.19 10.75 24.41
N GLY A 157 -14.42 9.61 25.06
CA GLY A 157 -15.00 9.56 26.40
C GLY A 157 -16.51 9.84 26.41
N VAL A 158 -17.30 8.90 25.94
CA VAL A 158 -18.77 9.05 25.88
C VAL A 158 -19.42 8.74 27.23
N THR A 159 -20.32 9.60 27.70
CA THR A 159 -21.14 9.35 28.90
C THR A 159 -22.56 9.04 28.50
N ILE A 160 -23.07 7.86 28.90
CA ILE A 160 -24.48 7.48 28.76
C ILE A 160 -25.26 8.15 29.89
N THR A 161 -26.15 9.08 29.54
CA THR A 161 -26.88 9.93 30.48
C THR A 161 -28.39 9.56 30.62
N LYS A 162 -28.81 8.56 29.85
CA LYS A 162 -30.20 8.01 29.90
C LYS A 162 -30.15 6.50 29.70
N ASP A 163 -31.18 5.81 30.19
CA ASP A 163 -31.31 4.36 30.01
C ASP A 163 -31.16 3.99 28.55
N SER A 164 -30.28 3.04 28.27
CA SER A 164 -29.86 2.68 26.93
C SER A 164 -29.71 1.18 26.77
N ILE A 165 -29.80 0.72 25.52
CA ILE A 165 -29.61 -0.68 25.17
C ILE A 165 -28.52 -0.76 24.10
N LEU A 166 -27.51 -1.59 24.31
CA LEU A 166 -26.56 -2.01 23.25
C LEU A 166 -27.13 -3.27 22.60
N THR A 167 -27.52 -3.14 21.35
CA THR A 167 -28.13 -4.22 20.55
C THR A 167 -27.10 -5.12 19.91
N ALA A 168 -27.47 -6.34 19.55
CA ALA A 168 -26.56 -7.31 18.92
C ALA A 168 -26.40 -7.15 17.39
N ASN A 169 -27.00 -6.12 16.78
CA ASN A 169 -27.07 -5.99 15.33
C ASN A 169 -25.79 -5.42 14.69
N ARG A 170 -24.99 -4.65 15.43
CA ARG A 170 -23.70 -4.09 14.98
C ARG A 170 -22.69 -4.11 16.11
N PRO A 171 -21.40 -4.33 15.82
CA PRO A 171 -20.34 -4.19 16.81
C PRO A 171 -20.27 -2.77 17.38
N TYR A 172 -19.79 -2.66 18.61
CA TYR A 172 -19.50 -1.39 19.28
C TYR A 172 -18.00 -1.20 19.36
N LEU A 173 -17.52 -0.09 18.82
CA LEU A 173 -16.12 0.27 18.89
C LEU A 173 -15.96 1.46 19.84
N ILE A 174 -15.33 1.20 20.98
CA ILE A 174 -15.16 2.19 22.04
C ILE A 174 -13.69 2.62 22.05
N TYR A 175 -13.43 3.88 21.68
CA TYR A 175 -12.15 4.52 21.86
C TYR A 175 -12.20 5.39 23.11
N ASP A 176 -11.22 5.18 24.00
CA ASP A 176 -11.08 5.85 25.26
C ASP A 176 -12.01 5.24 26.32
N SER A 177 -13.13 5.87 26.65
CA SER A 177 -14.01 5.39 27.73
C SER A 177 -15.49 5.49 27.38
N LEU A 178 -16.29 4.57 27.98
CA LEU A 178 -17.73 4.61 28.01
C LEU A 178 -18.18 4.64 29.48
N VAL A 179 -18.75 5.74 29.93
CA VAL A 179 -19.14 5.96 31.30
C VAL A 179 -20.66 5.94 31.40
N ILE A 180 -21.21 5.28 32.43
CA ILE A 180 -22.64 5.28 32.74
C ILE A 180 -22.86 6.28 33.86
N ALA A 181 -23.73 7.28 33.65
CA ALA A 181 -24.05 8.28 34.65
C ALA A 181 -24.78 7.65 35.85
N LYS A 182 -24.70 8.30 37.01
CA LYS A 182 -25.34 7.83 38.22
C LYS A 182 -26.87 7.75 38.02
N GLY A 183 -27.45 6.61 38.35
CA GLY A 183 -28.89 6.37 38.25
C GLY A 183 -29.38 5.99 36.85
N VAL A 184 -28.48 5.75 35.91
CA VAL A 184 -28.76 5.30 34.53
C VAL A 184 -28.50 3.81 34.40
N SER A 185 -29.33 3.10 33.65
CA SER A 185 -29.19 1.68 33.34
C SER A 185 -28.70 1.50 31.92
N LEU A 186 -27.68 0.62 31.76
CA LEU A 186 -27.24 0.14 30.47
C LEU A 186 -27.55 -1.36 30.36
N ASN A 187 -28.43 -1.71 29.42
CA ASN A 187 -28.67 -3.11 29.07
C ASN A 187 -27.88 -3.51 27.86
N ILE A 188 -27.16 -4.64 27.92
CA ILE A 188 -26.38 -5.20 26.82
C ILE A 188 -27.09 -6.47 26.37
N GLU A 189 -27.59 -6.49 25.14
CA GLU A 189 -28.24 -7.66 24.57
C GLU A 189 -27.25 -8.82 24.42
N LYS A 190 -27.77 -10.03 24.54
CA LYS A 190 -27.00 -11.24 24.28
C LYS A 190 -26.49 -11.24 22.82
N GLY A 191 -25.18 -11.36 22.65
CA GLY A 191 -24.52 -11.34 21.33
C GLY A 191 -24.07 -9.94 20.87
N ALA A 192 -24.28 -8.88 21.65
CA ALA A 192 -23.62 -7.60 21.39
C ALA A 192 -22.10 -7.76 21.58
N THR A 193 -21.31 -7.24 20.62
CA THR A 193 -19.85 -7.35 20.56
C THR A 193 -19.19 -5.98 20.45
#